data_9ac974342eaf6de05c6e8eebc974c57e
#
_entry.id   9ac974342eaf6de05c6e8eebc974c57e
#
_cell.length_a   1.000
_cell.length_b   1.000
_cell.length_c   1.000
_cell.angle_alpha   90.00
_cell.angle_beta   90.00
_cell.angle_gamma   90.00
#
_symmetry.space_group_name_H-M   'P 1'
#
loop_
_entity.id
_entity.type
_entity.pdbx_description
1 polymer ?
#
loop_
_entity_poly.entity_id
_entity_poly.type
_entity_poly.pdbx_seq_one_letter_code
_entity_poly.pdbx_strand_id
1 'polypeptide(L)'
;MAELSLLAESAGSIPAASVIARKGKTDPALFIGSGKANEVKRVMEEQGAELAIFNHPLSPTQQRNLERQLGFHVMDRTGLILDIFSQRAQSHIGKTQVELAQVRYQMSRLVRAWSHLERQRGGIGVRGGPGETQMELDRRILATKAKRLENELEKLQRQQRTQRRARNRKDVFSVSLVGYTNAGKSTLFNSLTKAGTYAADQLFATLDTTSRKMHLEGLGSIVVSDTVGFIRELPHQLVEAFRATLDETIHADLILHVIDACSPVAREQQAEVEAVLREIGADDIPRIEIMNKIDQMPQTFLNGAQLVRDADGIPSQVFLSAKTGLGLDLLRSALAECSQMTDRIKVEHNRAKKQLAPDEFLAPLPERPESSEFNSIPNRSYTPHDA
;
A
#
# COMPACT_ATOMS: atom_id res chain seq x y z
N MET A 1 1.76 -1.01 21.84
CA MET A 1 3.11 -0.57 22.25
C MET A 1 4.19 -1.46 21.63
N ALA A 2 4.12 -2.79 21.73
CA ALA A 2 5.11 -3.69 21.11
C ALA A 2 5.34 -3.41 19.60
N GLU A 3 4.29 -3.17 18.83
CA GLU A 3 4.40 -2.85 17.40
C GLU A 3 5.17 -1.54 17.14
N LEU A 4 4.94 -0.49 17.97
CA LEU A 4 5.68 0.77 17.81
C LEU A 4 7.16 0.62 18.13
N SER A 5 7.51 -0.18 19.13
CA SER A 5 8.92 -0.49 19.45
C SER A 5 9.59 -1.21 18.28
N LEU A 6 8.93 -2.20 17.69
CA LEU A 6 9.42 -2.91 16.49
C LEU A 6 9.56 -1.98 15.28
N LEU A 7 8.65 -0.99 15.11
CA LEU A 7 8.79 0.03 14.07
C LEU A 7 10.03 0.91 14.32
N ALA A 8 10.23 1.38 15.55
CA ALA A 8 11.40 2.19 15.90
C ALA A 8 12.72 1.42 15.66
N GLU A 9 12.78 0.16 16.08
CA GLU A 9 13.92 -0.73 15.82
C GLU A 9 14.16 -0.95 14.32
N SER A 10 13.07 -1.11 13.55
CA SER A 10 13.15 -1.26 12.08
C SER A 10 13.66 0.00 11.38
N ALA A 11 13.47 1.17 11.99
CA ALA A 11 14.06 2.45 11.56
C ALA A 11 15.51 2.65 12.02
N GLY A 12 16.07 1.71 12.79
CA GLY A 12 17.42 1.80 13.35
C GLY A 12 17.49 2.59 14.66
N SER A 13 16.36 2.91 15.29
CA SER A 13 16.31 3.56 16.60
C SER A 13 16.32 2.54 17.74
N ILE A 14 16.87 2.91 18.88
CA ILE A 14 16.87 2.08 20.10
C ILE A 14 15.77 2.61 21.03
N PRO A 15 14.69 1.84 21.28
CA PRO A 15 13.64 2.26 22.21
C PRO A 15 14.19 2.34 23.64
N ALA A 16 14.31 3.55 24.20
CA ALA A 16 14.82 3.77 25.54
C ALA A 16 13.73 3.58 26.62
N ALA A 17 12.52 4.08 26.37
CA ALA A 17 11.39 3.98 27.29
C ALA A 17 10.05 4.03 26.56
N SER A 18 8.98 3.61 27.23
CA SER A 18 7.61 3.67 26.73
C SER A 18 6.70 4.38 27.74
N VAL A 19 5.99 5.42 27.29
CA VAL A 19 5.03 6.17 28.10
C VAL A 19 3.63 5.93 27.56
N ILE A 20 2.74 5.40 28.40
CA ILE A 20 1.36 5.11 28.02
C ILE A 20 0.45 6.25 28.48
N ALA A 21 -0.31 6.82 27.57
CA ALA A 21 -1.40 7.75 27.87
C ALA A 21 -2.74 7.02 27.83
N ARG A 22 -3.64 7.32 28.79
CA ARG A 22 -5.02 6.78 28.75
C ARG A 22 -5.77 7.39 27.56
N LYS A 23 -6.58 6.57 26.90
CA LYS A 23 -7.47 7.01 25.82
C LYS A 23 -8.55 7.91 26.43
N GLY A 24 -8.38 9.23 26.29
CA GLY A 24 -9.33 10.27 26.74
C GLY A 24 -9.58 11.25 25.60
N LYS A 25 -10.15 12.43 25.90
CA LYS A 25 -10.21 13.53 24.92
C LYS A 25 -8.80 13.96 24.58
N THR A 26 -8.46 13.89 23.29
CA THR A 26 -7.19 14.37 22.78
C THR A 26 -7.11 15.90 22.97
N ASP A 27 -5.99 16.38 23.51
CA ASP A 27 -5.75 17.80 23.64
C ASP A 27 -5.54 18.43 22.24
N PRO A 28 -6.27 19.49 21.88
CA PRO A 28 -6.14 20.10 20.57
C PRO A 28 -4.74 20.69 20.30
N ALA A 29 -4.03 21.15 21.34
CA ALA A 29 -2.73 21.78 21.22
C ALA A 29 -1.56 20.79 21.32
N LEU A 30 -1.65 19.80 22.20
CA LEU A 30 -0.55 18.90 22.56
C LEU A 30 -0.85 17.42 22.34
N PHE A 31 -2.05 17.06 21.89
CA PHE A 31 -2.51 15.69 21.74
C PHE A 31 -2.66 14.92 23.08
N ILE A 32 -1.62 14.92 23.92
CA ILE A 32 -1.55 14.16 25.21
C ILE A 32 -1.80 15.03 26.45
N GLY A 33 -2.02 16.30 26.32
CA GLY A 33 -2.14 17.26 27.43
C GLY A 33 -0.80 17.59 28.11
N SER A 34 -0.77 18.75 28.80
CA SER A 34 0.48 19.33 29.33
C SER A 34 1.14 18.48 30.42
N GLY A 35 0.35 17.89 31.33
CA GLY A 35 0.88 17.03 32.40
C GLY A 35 1.60 15.80 31.86
N LYS A 36 1.02 15.12 30.87
CA LYS A 36 1.63 13.95 30.23
C LYS A 36 2.83 14.36 29.36
N ALA A 37 2.79 15.52 28.71
CA ALA A 37 3.95 16.04 27.99
C ALA A 37 5.15 16.30 28.92
N ASN A 38 4.91 16.85 30.12
CA ASN A 38 5.96 17.03 31.12
C ASN A 38 6.53 15.68 31.65
N GLU A 39 5.68 14.66 31.81
CA GLU A 39 6.13 13.31 32.15
C GLU A 39 7.02 12.73 31.04
N VAL A 40 6.62 12.84 29.77
CA VAL A 40 7.43 12.42 28.61
C VAL A 40 8.79 13.15 28.62
N LYS A 41 8.79 14.47 28.83
CA LYS A 41 10.01 15.27 28.88
C LYS A 41 10.99 14.74 29.96
N ARG A 42 10.47 14.53 31.16
CA ARG A 42 11.28 14.00 32.28
C ARG A 42 11.87 12.64 31.94
N VAL A 43 11.07 11.71 31.39
CA VAL A 43 11.55 10.38 30.98
C VAL A 43 12.62 10.48 29.88
N MET A 44 12.47 11.40 28.93
CA MET A 44 13.47 11.64 27.88
C MET A 44 14.80 12.13 28.46
N GLU A 45 14.73 13.08 29.38
CA GLU A 45 15.91 13.64 30.07
C GLU A 45 16.62 12.56 30.94
N GLU A 46 15.85 11.75 31.68
CA GLU A 46 16.37 10.65 32.51
C GLU A 46 17.02 9.53 31.69
N GLN A 47 16.48 9.23 30.52
CA GLN A 47 16.97 8.14 29.64
C GLN A 47 17.95 8.62 28.57
N GLY A 48 18.20 9.91 28.46
CA GLY A 48 19.05 10.48 27.40
C GLY A 48 18.48 10.29 25.99
N ALA A 49 17.14 10.25 25.87
CA ALA A 49 16.47 10.05 24.59
C ALA A 49 16.43 11.35 23.78
N GLU A 50 16.71 11.28 22.47
CA GLU A 50 16.77 12.44 21.57
C GLU A 50 15.48 12.63 20.76
N LEU A 51 14.67 11.58 20.63
CA LEU A 51 13.47 11.55 19.79
C LEU A 51 12.26 11.00 20.55
N ALA A 52 11.13 11.70 20.49
CA ALA A 52 9.84 11.21 20.96
C ALA A 52 8.99 10.72 19.79
N ILE A 53 8.59 9.45 19.80
CA ILE A 53 7.76 8.84 18.76
C ILE A 53 6.33 8.65 19.27
N PHE A 54 5.36 9.20 18.55
CA PHE A 54 3.94 9.09 18.87
C PHE A 54 3.28 8.03 17.99
N ASN A 55 2.54 7.10 18.61
CA ASN A 55 1.84 6.01 17.90
C ASN A 55 0.58 6.46 17.15
N HIS A 56 0.34 7.74 17.00
CA HIS A 56 -0.80 8.31 16.29
C HIS A 56 -0.35 9.43 15.37
N PRO A 57 -1.11 9.73 14.29
CA PRO A 57 -0.86 10.90 13.48
C PRO A 57 -1.02 12.18 14.33
N LEU A 58 -0.04 13.05 14.25
CA LEU A 58 -0.08 14.37 14.90
C LEU A 58 -0.44 15.44 13.86
N SER A 59 -1.23 16.43 14.26
CA SER A 59 -1.35 17.62 13.43
C SER A 59 -0.03 18.40 13.46
N PRO A 60 0.29 19.18 12.41
CA PRO A 60 1.50 20.00 12.39
C PRO A 60 1.63 20.96 13.57
N THR A 61 0.50 21.47 14.05
CA THR A 61 0.45 22.35 15.23
C THR A 61 0.77 21.58 16.51
N GLN A 62 0.22 20.37 16.67
CA GLN A 62 0.51 19.52 17.82
C GLN A 62 1.98 19.11 17.87
N GLN A 63 2.53 18.67 16.74
CA GLN A 63 3.94 18.31 16.67
C GLN A 63 4.84 19.47 17.08
N ARG A 64 4.66 20.65 16.49
CA ARG A 64 5.45 21.84 16.83
C ARG A 64 5.30 22.24 18.30
N ASN A 65 4.08 22.18 18.84
CA ASN A 65 3.86 22.53 20.24
C ASN A 65 4.50 21.53 21.19
N LEU A 66 4.46 20.24 20.84
CA LEU A 66 5.16 19.19 21.57
C LEU A 66 6.67 19.39 21.52
N GLU A 67 7.25 19.65 20.35
CA GLU A 67 8.69 19.93 20.21
C GLU A 67 9.12 21.12 21.06
N ARG A 68 8.31 22.20 21.06
CA ARG A 68 8.57 23.39 21.89
C ARG A 68 8.50 23.07 23.39
N GLN A 69 7.53 22.25 23.82
CA GLN A 69 7.37 21.92 25.24
C GLN A 69 8.40 20.88 25.71
N LEU A 70 8.67 19.88 24.90
CA LEU A 70 9.62 18.82 25.22
C LEU A 70 11.06 19.32 25.14
N GLY A 71 11.36 20.17 24.15
CA GLY A 71 12.73 20.57 23.80
C GLY A 71 13.49 19.54 22.98
N PHE A 72 12.78 18.53 22.46
CA PHE A 72 13.29 17.40 21.68
C PHE A 72 12.53 17.25 20.37
N HIS A 73 13.10 16.53 19.42
CA HIS A 73 12.42 16.20 18.19
C HIS A 73 11.22 15.27 18.46
N VAL A 74 10.14 15.52 17.71
CA VAL A 74 8.91 14.72 17.77
C VAL A 74 8.59 14.17 16.41
N MET A 75 8.36 12.86 16.34
CA MET A 75 7.95 12.15 15.14
C MET A 75 6.63 11.44 15.40
N ASP A 76 5.74 11.44 14.43
CA ASP A 76 4.52 10.63 14.50
C ASP A 76 4.70 9.30 13.78
N ARG A 77 3.72 8.39 13.93
CA ARG A 77 3.72 7.08 13.30
C ARG A 77 3.89 7.15 11.78
N THR A 78 3.27 8.13 11.12
CA THR A 78 3.36 8.31 9.66
C THR A 78 4.78 8.68 9.24
N GLY A 79 5.42 9.61 9.95
CA GLY A 79 6.80 9.99 9.70
C GLY A 79 7.75 8.81 9.88
N LEU A 80 7.57 8.03 10.95
CA LEU A 80 8.38 6.83 11.22
C LEU A 80 8.27 5.78 10.11
N ILE A 81 7.05 5.49 9.64
CA ILE A 81 6.84 4.54 8.53
C ILE A 81 7.51 5.04 7.24
N LEU A 82 7.39 6.34 6.94
CA LEU A 82 8.07 6.95 5.79
C LEU A 82 9.58 6.86 5.87
N ASP A 83 10.13 6.97 7.07
CA ASP A 83 11.57 6.85 7.30
C ASP A 83 12.05 5.42 7.06
N ILE A 84 11.34 4.42 7.60
CA ILE A 84 11.60 3.00 7.31
C ILE A 84 11.54 2.75 5.79
N PHE A 85 10.53 3.27 5.11
CA PHE A 85 10.36 3.08 3.68
C PHE A 85 11.50 3.71 2.87
N SER A 86 12.01 4.88 3.30
CA SER A 86 13.12 5.53 2.61
C SER A 86 14.41 4.71 2.69
N GLN A 87 14.61 4.00 3.80
CA GLN A 87 15.75 3.11 3.98
C GLN A 87 15.61 1.79 3.21
N ARG A 88 14.37 1.30 2.99
CA ARG A 88 14.08 0.00 2.36
C ARG A 88 13.88 0.06 0.85
N ALA A 89 13.51 1.19 0.29
CA ALA A 89 13.30 1.36 -1.14
C ALA A 89 14.61 1.13 -1.91
N GLN A 90 14.65 0.10 -2.74
CA GLN A 90 15.81 -0.23 -3.59
C GLN A 90 15.53 0.06 -5.05
N SER A 91 14.33 -0.27 -5.54
CA SER A 91 13.93 -0.04 -6.90
C SER A 91 13.75 1.45 -7.22
N HIS A 92 13.94 1.83 -8.47
CA HIS A 92 13.69 3.19 -8.91
C HIS A 92 12.23 3.63 -8.68
N ILE A 93 11.28 2.73 -8.91
CA ILE A 93 9.87 2.98 -8.65
C ILE A 93 9.61 3.17 -7.15
N GLY A 94 10.09 2.25 -6.31
CA GLY A 94 9.95 2.35 -4.86
C GLY A 94 10.55 3.65 -4.31
N LYS A 95 11.75 4.03 -4.74
CA LYS A 95 12.39 5.31 -4.34
C LYS A 95 11.54 6.52 -4.75
N THR A 96 11.05 6.54 -6.00
CA THR A 96 10.20 7.64 -6.49
C THR A 96 8.88 7.71 -5.73
N GLN A 97 8.27 6.57 -5.38
CA GLN A 97 7.05 6.51 -4.58
C GLN A 97 7.26 7.05 -3.16
N VAL A 98 8.33 6.59 -2.50
CA VAL A 98 8.66 7.04 -1.13
C VAL A 98 8.97 8.54 -1.12
N GLU A 99 9.77 9.02 -2.07
CA GLU A 99 10.10 10.44 -2.19
C GLU A 99 8.84 11.29 -2.41
N LEU A 100 7.92 10.84 -3.26
CA LEU A 100 6.63 11.51 -3.46
C LEU A 100 5.80 11.57 -2.17
N ALA A 101 5.72 10.44 -1.45
CA ALA A 101 5.00 10.38 -0.17
C ALA A 101 5.62 11.29 0.89
N GLN A 102 6.96 11.35 0.99
CA GLN A 102 7.68 12.27 1.87
C GLN A 102 7.42 13.73 1.52
N VAL A 103 7.47 14.09 0.23
CA VAL A 103 7.16 15.45 -0.23
C VAL A 103 5.72 15.85 0.11
N ARG A 104 4.75 14.97 -0.13
CA ARG A 104 3.34 15.20 0.23
C ARG A 104 3.16 15.36 1.75
N TYR A 105 3.84 14.52 2.54
CA TYR A 105 3.84 14.61 4.00
C TYR A 105 4.43 15.96 4.47
N GLN A 106 5.57 16.38 3.94
CA GLN A 106 6.17 17.69 4.22
C GLN A 106 5.25 18.84 3.84
N MET A 107 4.62 18.79 2.65
CA MET A 107 3.64 19.81 2.22
C MET A 107 2.47 19.93 3.20
N SER A 108 1.96 18.81 3.72
CA SER A 108 0.88 18.81 4.71
C SER A 108 1.29 19.48 6.02
N ARG A 109 2.57 19.46 6.35
CA ARG A 109 3.16 20.07 7.55
C ARG A 109 3.40 21.57 7.39
N LEU A 110 3.78 22.04 6.20
CA LEU A 110 4.00 23.47 5.93
C LEU A 110 2.73 24.30 6.02
N VAL A 111 1.59 23.80 5.54
CA VAL A 111 0.33 24.58 5.43
C VAL A 111 -0.17 25.12 6.77
N ARG A 112 0.20 24.52 7.91
CA ARG A 112 -0.30 24.92 9.24
C ARG A 112 0.78 25.47 10.19
N ALA A 113 2.05 25.45 9.81
CA ALA A 113 3.14 25.90 10.68
C ALA A 113 3.23 27.41 10.85
N TRP A 114 2.68 28.21 9.91
CA TRP A 114 2.96 29.64 9.78
C TRP A 114 1.75 30.59 9.95
N SER A 115 0.55 30.07 10.25
CA SER A 115 -0.65 30.91 10.41
C SER A 115 -0.58 32.01 11.49
N HIS A 116 0.45 31.97 12.34
CA HIS A 116 0.66 33.00 13.36
C HIS A 116 1.57 34.17 12.93
N LEU A 117 2.40 33.99 11.90
CA LEU A 117 3.30 35.05 11.42
C LEU A 117 2.58 36.07 10.55
N GLU A 118 1.49 35.72 9.88
CA GLU A 118 0.67 36.61 9.08
C GLU A 118 -0.04 37.68 9.94
N ARG A 119 -0.38 37.37 11.20
CA ARG A 119 -1.04 38.32 12.12
C ARG A 119 -0.12 39.41 12.72
N GLN A 120 1.20 39.20 12.66
CA GLN A 120 2.17 40.19 13.19
C GLN A 120 2.63 41.20 12.15
N ARG A 121 2.25 41.10 10.87
CA ARG A 121 2.61 42.03 9.79
C ARG A 121 1.56 43.11 9.52
N GLY A 122 0.63 43.37 10.43
CA GLY A 122 -0.30 44.51 10.40
C GLY A 122 0.31 45.81 10.91
N GLY A 123 1.59 46.07 10.65
CA GLY A 123 2.27 47.35 10.94
C GLY A 123 2.29 48.22 9.69
N ILE A 124 1.60 49.36 9.75
CA ILE A 124 1.59 50.45 8.77
C ILE A 124 3.02 50.85 8.38
N GLY A 125 3.36 50.72 7.08
CA GLY A 125 4.42 51.54 6.50
C GLY A 125 5.74 50.85 6.14
N VAL A 126 5.73 49.77 5.28
CA VAL A 126 6.88 49.52 4.40
C VAL A 126 6.32 49.17 3.01
N ARG A 127 6.59 50.03 2.03
CA ARG A 127 6.47 49.72 0.59
C ARG A 127 7.46 48.62 0.22
N GLY A 128 7.09 47.38 0.52
CA GLY A 128 7.67 46.18 -0.11
C GLY A 128 6.62 45.68 -1.09
N GLY A 129 6.97 45.61 -2.37
CA GLY A 129 6.13 44.96 -3.38
C GLY A 129 5.71 43.55 -2.97
N PRO A 130 4.79 42.87 -3.67
CA PRO A 130 4.32 41.53 -3.32
C PRO A 130 5.45 40.52 -3.50
N GLY A 131 6.40 40.51 -2.56
CA GLY A 131 7.39 39.46 -2.44
C GLY A 131 6.70 38.24 -1.89
N GLU A 132 6.77 37.11 -2.59
CA GLU A 132 6.38 35.80 -2.08
C GLU A 132 6.99 35.60 -0.68
N THR A 133 6.18 35.18 0.29
CA THR A 133 6.70 34.80 1.59
C THR A 133 7.56 33.55 1.41
N GLN A 134 8.60 33.36 2.24
CA GLN A 134 9.45 32.17 2.20
C GLN A 134 8.63 30.88 2.18
N MET A 135 7.51 30.84 2.89
CA MET A 135 6.60 29.71 2.94
C MET A 135 5.90 29.45 1.60
N GLU A 136 5.49 30.47 0.88
CA GLU A 136 4.87 30.33 -0.45
C GLU A 136 5.90 29.80 -1.45
N LEU A 137 7.12 30.27 -1.35
CA LEU A 137 8.24 29.76 -2.15
C LEU A 137 8.50 28.29 -1.85
N ASP A 138 8.62 27.92 -0.57
CA ASP A 138 8.85 26.52 -0.16
C ASP A 138 7.71 25.60 -0.61
N ARG A 139 6.45 26.06 -0.45
CA ARG A 139 5.27 25.35 -0.94
C ARG A 139 5.29 25.14 -2.45
N ARG A 140 5.69 26.17 -3.21
CA ARG A 140 5.80 26.09 -4.67
C ARG A 140 6.90 25.13 -5.11
N ILE A 141 8.06 25.16 -4.44
CA ILE A 141 9.16 24.23 -4.70
C ILE A 141 8.71 22.80 -4.47
N LEU A 142 8.07 22.50 -3.31
CA LEU A 142 7.59 21.15 -3.02
C LEU A 142 6.47 20.70 -3.95
N ALA A 143 5.55 21.60 -4.33
CA ALA A 143 4.50 21.29 -5.29
C ALA A 143 5.07 20.97 -6.68
N THR A 144 6.08 21.73 -7.13
CA THR A 144 6.80 21.45 -8.39
C THR A 144 7.54 20.12 -8.34
N LYS A 145 8.19 19.81 -7.20
CA LYS A 145 8.85 18.53 -6.98
C LYS A 145 7.85 17.37 -7.00
N ALA A 146 6.71 17.49 -6.29
CA ALA A 146 5.67 16.48 -6.29
C ALA A 146 5.16 16.19 -7.70
N LYS A 147 4.84 17.22 -8.48
CA LYS A 147 4.36 17.06 -9.86
C LYS A 147 5.40 16.39 -10.77
N ARG A 148 6.68 16.69 -10.59
CA ARG A 148 7.76 16.03 -11.34
C ARG A 148 7.81 14.54 -11.01
N LEU A 149 7.75 14.18 -9.73
CA LEU A 149 7.76 12.79 -9.25
C LEU A 149 6.51 12.02 -9.71
N GLU A 150 5.33 12.65 -9.70
CA GLU A 150 4.09 12.06 -10.23
C GLU A 150 4.21 11.70 -11.72
N ASN A 151 4.72 12.62 -12.53
CA ASN A 151 4.94 12.39 -13.95
C ASN A 151 5.98 11.28 -14.22
N GLU A 152 7.02 11.21 -13.40
CA GLU A 152 8.04 10.16 -13.45
C GLU A 152 7.45 8.81 -13.10
N LEU A 153 6.70 8.73 -12.00
CA LEU A 153 6.01 7.53 -11.54
C LEU A 153 5.03 7.01 -12.59
N GLU A 154 4.26 7.88 -13.23
CA GLU A 154 3.34 7.49 -14.30
C GLU A 154 4.05 6.85 -15.49
N LYS A 155 5.22 7.38 -15.90
CA LYS A 155 6.04 6.79 -16.96
C LYS A 155 6.51 5.38 -16.56
N LEU A 156 7.02 5.22 -15.35
CA LEU A 156 7.50 3.94 -14.82
C LEU A 156 6.37 2.91 -14.75
N GLN A 157 5.19 3.31 -14.30
CA GLN A 157 3.99 2.46 -14.26
C GLN A 157 3.55 2.01 -15.66
N ARG A 158 3.58 2.90 -16.66
CA ARG A 158 3.28 2.55 -18.07
C ARG A 158 4.25 1.49 -18.60
N GLN A 159 5.53 1.59 -18.27
CA GLN A 159 6.53 0.59 -18.64
C GLN A 159 6.25 -0.77 -17.98
N GLN A 160 5.94 -0.79 -16.68
CA GLN A 160 5.55 -2.02 -15.96
C GLN A 160 4.30 -2.67 -16.55
N ARG A 161 3.25 -1.87 -16.85
CA ARG A 161 2.02 -2.38 -17.48
C ARG A 161 2.30 -3.01 -18.85
N THR A 162 3.22 -2.46 -19.64
CA THR A 162 3.62 -3.02 -20.93
C THR A 162 4.33 -4.36 -20.75
N GLN A 163 5.24 -4.48 -19.80
CA GLN A 163 5.92 -5.72 -19.45
C GLN A 163 4.95 -6.78 -18.92
N ARG A 164 3.97 -6.37 -18.10
CA ARG A 164 2.92 -7.26 -17.58
C ARG A 164 2.03 -7.79 -18.70
N ARG A 165 1.57 -6.93 -19.63
CA ARG A 165 0.79 -7.37 -20.80
C ARG A 165 1.52 -8.43 -21.63
N ALA A 166 2.84 -8.33 -21.75
CA ALA A 166 3.65 -9.34 -22.44
C ALA A 166 3.71 -10.68 -21.66
N ARG A 167 3.64 -10.64 -20.32
CA ARG A 167 3.54 -11.85 -19.46
C ARG A 167 2.14 -12.48 -19.55
N ASN A 168 1.08 -11.68 -19.46
CA ASN A 168 -0.31 -12.14 -19.52
C ASN A 168 -0.70 -12.77 -20.86
N ARG A 169 -0.03 -12.37 -21.99
CA ARG A 169 -0.22 -13.02 -23.28
C ARG A 169 0.23 -14.50 -23.29
N LYS A 170 0.97 -14.95 -22.29
CA LYS A 170 1.46 -16.32 -22.16
C LYS A 170 0.61 -17.16 -21.20
N ASP A 171 -0.54 -16.65 -20.74
CA ASP A 171 -1.44 -17.32 -19.79
C ASP A 171 -0.74 -17.92 -18.56
N VAL A 172 0.27 -17.22 -18.03
CA VAL A 172 1.01 -17.69 -16.87
C VAL A 172 0.21 -17.34 -15.60
N PHE A 173 -0.17 -18.36 -14.85
CA PHE A 173 -0.89 -18.20 -13.58
C PHE A 173 -0.07 -17.38 -12.59
N SER A 174 -0.67 -16.32 -12.05
CA SER A 174 -0.01 -15.34 -11.18
C SER A 174 -0.57 -15.39 -9.76
N VAL A 175 0.32 -15.46 -8.78
CA VAL A 175 0.02 -15.59 -7.35
C VAL A 175 0.66 -14.42 -6.61
N SER A 176 -0.12 -13.72 -5.79
CA SER A 176 0.38 -12.61 -4.95
C SER A 176 0.34 -13.00 -3.47
N LEU A 177 1.46 -12.79 -2.77
CA LEU A 177 1.53 -12.94 -1.32
C LEU A 177 1.10 -11.64 -0.65
N VAL A 178 0.09 -11.68 0.18
CA VAL A 178 -0.37 -10.54 1.00
C VAL A 178 -0.43 -10.95 2.47
N GLY A 179 -0.43 -9.98 3.37
CA GLY A 179 -0.54 -10.25 4.80
C GLY A 179 0.14 -9.19 5.64
N TYR A 180 -0.06 -9.26 6.93
CA TYR A 180 0.50 -8.32 7.88
C TYR A 180 2.04 -8.32 7.86
N THR A 181 2.66 -7.22 8.31
CA THR A 181 4.13 -7.18 8.47
C THR A 181 4.57 -8.29 9.43
N ASN A 182 5.71 -8.89 9.13
CA ASN A 182 6.28 -10.00 9.90
C ASN A 182 5.41 -11.29 9.95
N ALA A 183 4.39 -11.46 9.11
CA ALA A 183 3.66 -12.74 9.00
C ALA A 183 4.47 -13.85 8.33
N GLY A 184 5.62 -13.52 7.73
CA GLY A 184 6.53 -14.47 7.09
C GLY A 184 6.34 -14.60 5.57
N LYS A 185 5.80 -13.56 4.90
CA LYS A 185 5.61 -13.53 3.43
C LYS A 185 6.91 -13.77 2.66
N SER A 186 7.95 -13.00 2.93
CA SER A 186 9.24 -13.11 2.24
C SER A 186 9.95 -14.42 2.54
N THR A 187 9.77 -14.97 3.75
CA THR A 187 10.26 -16.32 4.10
C THR A 187 9.54 -17.36 3.28
N LEU A 188 8.21 -17.28 3.17
CA LEU A 188 7.41 -18.20 2.34
C LEU A 188 7.78 -18.08 0.86
N PHE A 189 7.93 -16.85 0.36
CA PHE A 189 8.39 -16.59 -1.01
C PHE A 189 9.72 -17.26 -1.32
N ASN A 190 10.72 -17.12 -0.43
CA ASN A 190 12.02 -17.77 -0.58
C ASN A 190 11.93 -19.29 -0.57
N SER A 191 11.11 -19.84 0.33
CA SER A 191 10.93 -21.30 0.45
C SER A 191 10.21 -21.90 -0.76
N LEU A 192 9.29 -21.15 -1.38
CA LEU A 192 8.59 -21.57 -2.59
C LEU A 192 9.47 -21.46 -3.84
N THR A 193 10.18 -20.35 -3.99
CA THR A 193 10.88 -19.98 -5.23
C THR A 193 12.37 -20.33 -5.21
N LYS A 194 12.91 -20.82 -4.08
CA LYS A 194 14.34 -21.04 -3.82
C LYS A 194 15.17 -19.76 -4.09
N ALA A 195 14.54 -18.59 -3.92
CA ALA A 195 15.18 -17.30 -4.06
C ALA A 195 15.88 -16.93 -2.76
N GLY A 196 17.06 -16.32 -2.83
CA GLY A 196 17.77 -15.77 -1.69
C GLY A 196 17.41 -14.30 -1.43
N THR A 197 16.13 -13.93 -1.55
CA THR A 197 15.71 -12.57 -1.22
C THR A 197 15.83 -12.30 0.27
N TYR A 198 16.17 -11.06 0.62
CA TYR A 198 16.32 -10.66 2.01
C TYR A 198 15.02 -10.87 2.79
N ALA A 199 15.05 -11.77 3.75
CA ALA A 199 13.98 -12.02 4.69
C ALA A 199 14.56 -11.80 6.09
N ALA A 200 14.09 -10.78 6.79
CA ALA A 200 14.49 -10.46 8.14
C ALA A 200 13.28 -10.40 9.05
N ASP A 201 13.51 -10.64 10.33
CA ASP A 201 12.50 -10.50 11.39
C ASP A 201 12.32 -9.00 11.75
N GLN A 202 12.07 -8.19 10.72
CA GLN A 202 11.89 -6.75 10.79
C GLN A 202 10.62 -6.35 10.07
N LEU A 203 9.96 -5.30 10.57
CA LEU A 203 8.79 -4.75 9.91
C LEU A 203 9.19 -4.11 8.57
N PHE A 204 8.37 -4.32 7.54
CA PHE A 204 8.64 -3.84 6.18
C PHE A 204 9.99 -4.31 5.61
N ALA A 205 10.35 -5.58 5.83
CA ALA A 205 11.54 -6.17 5.23
C ALA A 205 11.50 -6.10 3.69
N THR A 206 10.33 -6.25 3.10
CA THR A 206 10.07 -6.09 1.66
C THR A 206 9.23 -4.84 1.43
N LEU A 207 9.74 -3.89 0.65
CA LEU A 207 9.00 -2.72 0.17
C LEU A 207 8.75 -2.80 -1.34
N ASP A 208 9.73 -3.22 -2.10
CA ASP A 208 9.63 -3.40 -3.54
C ASP A 208 9.07 -4.78 -3.87
N THR A 209 8.04 -4.84 -4.73
CA THR A 209 7.47 -6.11 -5.17
C THR A 209 8.51 -6.93 -5.91
N THR A 210 8.74 -8.14 -5.44
CA THR A 210 9.64 -9.10 -6.10
C THR A 210 8.84 -10.24 -6.70
N SER A 211 8.90 -10.42 -8.02
CA SER A 211 8.21 -11.51 -8.72
C SER A 211 9.20 -12.55 -9.23
N ARG A 212 8.93 -13.82 -9.03
CA ARG A 212 9.74 -14.95 -9.49
C ARG A 212 8.88 -16.02 -10.13
N LYS A 213 9.45 -16.68 -11.13
CA LYS A 213 8.86 -17.89 -11.71
C LYS A 213 9.23 -19.09 -10.85
N MET A 214 8.25 -19.92 -10.55
CA MET A 214 8.48 -21.26 -10.02
C MET A 214 7.81 -22.29 -10.92
N HIS A 215 8.36 -23.51 -10.93
CA HIS A 215 7.79 -24.63 -11.66
C HIS A 215 6.99 -25.50 -10.70
N LEU A 216 5.75 -25.81 -11.07
CA LEU A 216 4.92 -26.78 -10.38
C LEU A 216 4.85 -28.06 -11.22
N GLU A 217 5.11 -29.20 -10.61
CA GLU A 217 5.00 -30.50 -11.27
C GLU A 217 3.59 -30.71 -11.80
N GLY A 218 3.49 -31.14 -13.07
CA GLY A 218 2.20 -31.38 -13.73
C GLY A 218 1.48 -30.13 -14.27
N LEU A 219 1.96 -28.90 -13.98
CA LEU A 219 1.27 -27.66 -14.33
C LEU A 219 2.12 -26.65 -15.13
N GLY A 220 3.44 -26.74 -15.02
CA GLY A 220 4.33 -25.81 -15.68
C GLY A 220 4.76 -24.64 -14.78
N SER A 221 4.96 -23.48 -15.38
CA SER A 221 5.50 -22.30 -14.68
C SER A 221 4.39 -21.38 -14.20
N ILE A 222 4.44 -21.00 -12.92
CA ILE A 222 3.64 -19.93 -12.33
C ILE A 222 4.53 -18.76 -11.91
N VAL A 223 3.95 -17.58 -11.71
CA VAL A 223 4.64 -16.41 -11.17
C VAL A 223 4.15 -16.16 -9.75
N VAL A 224 5.05 -16.11 -8.80
CA VAL A 224 4.76 -15.73 -7.41
C VAL A 224 5.36 -14.35 -7.16
N SER A 225 4.60 -13.47 -6.51
CA SER A 225 5.01 -12.11 -6.18
C SER A 225 4.95 -11.88 -4.67
N ASP A 226 6.06 -11.45 -4.07
CA ASP A 226 6.11 -10.97 -2.68
C ASP A 226 5.80 -9.48 -2.65
N THR A 227 4.91 -9.05 -1.73
CA THR A 227 4.45 -7.67 -1.64
C THR A 227 4.78 -7.03 -0.30
N VAL A 228 4.60 -5.72 -0.23
CA VAL A 228 4.72 -4.95 1.02
C VAL A 228 3.81 -5.52 2.10
N GLY A 229 4.33 -5.61 3.33
CA GLY A 229 3.50 -6.00 4.47
C GLY A 229 2.55 -4.89 4.89
N PHE A 230 1.33 -5.26 5.22
CA PHE A 230 0.36 -4.34 5.79
C PHE A 230 0.60 -4.14 7.29
N ILE A 231 0.18 -3.01 7.79
CA ILE A 231 0.29 -2.65 9.20
C ILE A 231 -0.98 -1.92 9.63
N ARG A 232 -1.30 -1.98 10.90
CA ARG A 232 -2.45 -1.29 11.47
C ARG A 232 -2.36 0.23 11.23
N GLU A 233 -3.51 0.84 10.93
CA GLU A 233 -3.62 2.27 10.71
C GLU A 233 -2.61 2.79 9.65
N LEU A 234 -2.44 2.01 8.55
CA LEU A 234 -1.62 2.47 7.43
C LEU A 234 -2.24 3.75 6.86
N PRO A 235 -1.51 4.88 6.85
CA PRO A 235 -2.07 6.13 6.34
C PRO A 235 -2.52 6.00 4.88
N HIS A 236 -3.75 6.44 4.54
CA HIS A 236 -4.28 6.38 3.17
C HIS A 236 -3.34 7.01 2.14
N GLN A 237 -2.62 8.08 2.52
CA GLN A 237 -1.61 8.70 1.65
C GLN A 237 -0.49 7.73 1.26
N LEU A 238 -0.15 6.78 2.16
CA LEU A 238 0.84 5.75 1.86
C LEU A 238 0.24 4.64 1.01
N VAL A 239 -1.00 4.22 1.26
CA VAL A 239 -1.70 3.25 0.40
C VAL A 239 -1.75 3.76 -1.04
N GLU A 240 -2.12 5.03 -1.23
CA GLU A 240 -2.15 5.68 -2.55
C GLU A 240 -0.75 5.76 -3.19
N ALA A 241 0.27 6.14 -2.41
CA ALA A 241 1.64 6.21 -2.89
C ALA A 241 2.16 4.83 -3.34
N PHE A 242 1.80 3.75 -2.62
CA PHE A 242 2.22 2.38 -2.92
C PHE A 242 1.27 1.61 -3.83
N ARG A 243 0.23 2.26 -4.37
CA ARG A 243 -0.71 1.62 -5.29
C ARG A 243 -0.03 0.89 -6.45
N ALA A 244 1.11 1.40 -6.93
CA ALA A 244 1.86 0.75 -8.01
C ALA A 244 2.53 -0.56 -7.59
N THR A 245 2.96 -0.69 -6.32
CA THR A 245 3.49 -1.95 -5.78
C THR A 245 2.37 -2.94 -5.48
N LEU A 246 1.17 -2.46 -5.14
CA LEU A 246 -0.03 -3.27 -4.94
C LEU A 246 -0.72 -3.65 -6.26
N ASP A 247 -0.31 -3.07 -7.38
CA ASP A 247 -0.84 -3.33 -8.73
C ASP A 247 -0.62 -4.80 -9.18
N GLU A 248 0.42 -5.47 -8.64
CA GLU A 248 0.65 -6.92 -8.86
C GLU A 248 -0.40 -7.76 -8.11
N THR A 249 -0.90 -7.30 -6.97
CA THR A 249 -1.97 -7.98 -6.22
C THR A 249 -3.32 -7.86 -6.93
N ILE A 250 -3.66 -6.65 -7.39
CA ILE A 250 -4.93 -6.38 -8.09
C ILE A 250 -5.08 -7.22 -9.37
N HIS A 251 -3.97 -7.63 -9.97
CA HIS A 251 -3.96 -8.38 -11.23
C HIS A 251 -3.55 -9.86 -11.04
N ALA A 252 -3.46 -10.34 -9.82
CA ALA A 252 -3.17 -11.73 -9.54
C ALA A 252 -4.39 -12.61 -9.84
N ASP A 253 -4.13 -13.87 -10.26
CA ASP A 253 -5.17 -14.88 -10.42
C ASP A 253 -5.56 -15.50 -9.07
N LEU A 254 -4.64 -15.45 -8.07
CA LEU A 254 -4.83 -15.98 -6.71
C LEU A 254 -4.05 -15.14 -5.70
N ILE A 255 -4.65 -14.91 -4.55
CA ILE A 255 -3.99 -14.30 -3.38
C ILE A 255 -3.68 -15.37 -2.34
N LEU A 256 -2.45 -15.40 -1.84
CA LEU A 256 -2.07 -16.12 -0.63
C LEU A 256 -2.04 -15.12 0.54
N HIS A 257 -3.04 -15.17 1.39
CA HIS A 257 -3.12 -14.34 2.59
C HIS A 257 -2.33 -14.99 3.73
N VAL A 258 -1.11 -14.52 3.96
CA VAL A 258 -0.20 -15.08 4.98
C VAL A 258 -0.51 -14.46 6.34
N ILE A 259 -0.85 -15.33 7.29
CA ILE A 259 -1.27 -14.99 8.65
C ILE A 259 -0.30 -15.66 9.63
N ASP A 260 0.16 -14.93 10.64
CA ASP A 260 0.91 -15.50 11.75
C ASP A 260 -0.06 -16.24 12.69
N ALA A 261 -0.05 -17.57 12.62
CA ALA A 261 -0.94 -18.42 13.40
C ALA A 261 -0.69 -18.32 14.93
N CYS A 262 0.50 -17.84 15.34
CA CYS A 262 0.87 -17.68 16.75
C CYS A 262 0.54 -16.28 17.30
N SER A 263 0.14 -15.33 16.45
CA SER A 263 -0.18 -13.99 16.90
C SER A 263 -1.48 -13.95 17.72
N PRO A 264 -1.47 -13.41 18.95
CA PRO A 264 -2.68 -13.28 19.76
C PRO A 264 -3.72 -12.33 19.14
N VAL A 265 -3.30 -11.51 18.16
CA VAL A 265 -4.14 -10.53 17.45
C VAL A 265 -4.29 -10.89 15.97
N ALA A 266 -4.12 -12.16 15.59
CA ALA A 266 -4.18 -12.64 14.21
C ALA A 266 -5.48 -12.22 13.50
N ARG A 267 -6.64 -12.33 14.18
CA ARG A 267 -7.94 -11.93 13.61
C ARG A 267 -8.04 -10.43 13.32
N GLU A 268 -7.48 -9.60 14.22
CA GLU A 268 -7.45 -8.14 14.02
C GLU A 268 -6.55 -7.80 12.82
N GLN A 269 -5.37 -8.43 12.74
CA GLN A 269 -4.44 -8.27 11.63
C GLN A 269 -5.04 -8.72 10.30
N GLN A 270 -5.78 -9.82 10.29
CA GLN A 270 -6.51 -10.30 9.12
C GLN A 270 -7.54 -9.28 8.65
N ALA A 271 -8.36 -8.75 9.56
CA ALA A 271 -9.37 -7.73 9.23
C ALA A 271 -8.75 -6.44 8.65
N GLU A 272 -7.60 -6.00 9.15
CA GLU A 272 -6.86 -4.84 8.61
C GLU A 272 -6.38 -5.11 7.17
N VAL A 273 -5.84 -6.30 6.91
CA VAL A 273 -5.42 -6.70 5.54
C VAL A 273 -6.61 -6.73 4.59
N GLU A 274 -7.73 -7.30 5.01
CA GLU A 274 -8.98 -7.34 4.21
C GLU A 274 -9.54 -5.95 3.92
N ALA A 275 -9.43 -5.02 4.88
CA ALA A 275 -9.82 -3.63 4.68
C ALA A 275 -9.00 -2.96 3.57
N VAL A 276 -7.68 -3.17 3.57
CA VAL A 276 -6.80 -2.64 2.52
C VAL A 276 -7.06 -3.32 1.18
N LEU A 277 -7.28 -4.64 1.14
CA LEU A 277 -7.63 -5.36 -0.11
C LEU A 277 -8.90 -4.79 -0.74
N ARG A 278 -9.93 -4.47 0.06
CA ARG A 278 -11.14 -3.78 -0.41
C ARG A 278 -10.85 -2.38 -0.92
N GLU A 279 -10.02 -1.61 -0.22
CA GLU A 279 -9.65 -0.24 -0.64
C GLU A 279 -8.95 -0.21 -2.00
N ILE A 280 -8.13 -1.22 -2.30
CA ILE A 280 -7.44 -1.31 -3.60
C ILE A 280 -8.25 -2.02 -4.68
N GLY A 281 -9.42 -2.59 -4.36
CA GLY A 281 -10.28 -3.33 -5.30
C GLY A 281 -9.75 -4.73 -5.64
N ALA A 282 -9.22 -5.43 -4.65
CA ALA A 282 -8.71 -6.80 -4.76
C ALA A 282 -9.51 -7.82 -3.93
N ASP A 283 -10.69 -7.45 -3.46
CA ASP A 283 -11.57 -8.27 -2.62
C ASP A 283 -12.23 -9.43 -3.37
N ASP A 284 -12.47 -9.28 -4.67
CA ASP A 284 -13.07 -10.32 -5.53
C ASP A 284 -12.06 -11.40 -5.98
N ILE A 285 -10.78 -11.22 -5.74
CA ILE A 285 -9.74 -12.18 -6.16
C ILE A 285 -9.80 -13.41 -5.26
N PRO A 286 -9.83 -14.65 -5.82
CA PRO A 286 -9.75 -15.87 -5.05
C PRO A 286 -8.56 -15.87 -4.09
N ARG A 287 -8.77 -16.38 -2.87
CA ARG A 287 -7.72 -16.37 -1.85
C ARG A 287 -7.62 -17.69 -1.09
N ILE A 288 -6.39 -18.03 -0.70
CA ILE A 288 -6.09 -19.09 0.26
C ILE A 288 -5.45 -18.44 1.48
N GLU A 289 -5.96 -18.76 2.66
CA GLU A 289 -5.35 -18.35 3.93
C GLU A 289 -4.17 -19.27 4.27
N ILE A 290 -3.01 -18.67 4.52
CA ILE A 290 -1.81 -19.39 4.90
C ILE A 290 -1.53 -19.15 6.38
N MET A 291 -1.90 -20.12 7.22
CA MET A 291 -1.64 -20.11 8.65
C MET A 291 -0.18 -20.50 8.87
N ASN A 292 0.70 -19.49 8.88
CA ASN A 292 2.15 -19.67 8.96
C ASN A 292 2.66 -19.71 10.40
N LYS A 293 3.91 -20.13 10.58
CA LYS A 293 4.64 -20.25 11.85
C LYS A 293 4.10 -21.34 12.78
N ILE A 294 3.50 -22.40 12.23
CA ILE A 294 3.00 -23.53 13.07
C ILE A 294 4.09 -24.24 13.87
N ASP A 295 5.37 -24.03 13.51
CA ASP A 295 6.53 -24.51 14.27
C ASP A 295 6.63 -23.88 15.67
N GLN A 296 5.99 -22.74 15.92
CA GLN A 296 5.94 -22.06 17.19
C GLN A 296 4.66 -22.35 17.99
N MET A 297 3.70 -23.09 17.40
CA MET A 297 2.46 -23.47 18.10
C MET A 297 2.72 -24.66 19.03
N PRO A 298 2.05 -24.68 20.21
CA PRO A 298 2.07 -25.86 21.06
C PRO A 298 1.54 -27.09 20.31
N GLN A 299 2.22 -28.23 20.42
CA GLN A 299 1.85 -29.50 19.74
C GLN A 299 0.43 -29.98 20.06
N THR A 300 -0.18 -29.47 21.14
CA THR A 300 -1.56 -29.77 21.54
C THR A 300 -2.61 -29.15 20.63
N PHE A 301 -2.27 -28.14 19.84
CA PHE A 301 -3.23 -27.38 19.02
C PHE A 301 -3.30 -27.82 17.56
N LEU A 302 -2.27 -28.49 17.03
CA LEU A 302 -2.21 -28.90 15.64
C LEU A 302 -1.54 -30.26 15.48
N ASN A 303 -2.19 -31.17 14.74
CA ASN A 303 -1.62 -32.46 14.32
C ASN A 303 -0.64 -32.33 13.16
N GLY A 304 0.06 -31.17 13.03
CA GLY A 304 1.00 -30.89 11.95
C GLY A 304 0.43 -30.02 10.83
N ALA A 305 1.07 -30.05 9.66
CA ALA A 305 0.60 -29.31 8.47
C ALA A 305 -0.74 -29.87 7.97
N GLN A 306 -1.65 -28.99 7.58
CA GLN A 306 -3.01 -29.36 7.14
C GLN A 306 -3.44 -28.51 5.94
N LEU A 307 -4.23 -29.12 5.06
CA LEU A 307 -4.98 -28.43 4.00
C LEU A 307 -6.47 -28.50 4.31
N VAL A 308 -7.09 -27.35 4.53
CA VAL A 308 -8.53 -27.22 4.75
C VAL A 308 -9.19 -26.81 3.44
N ARG A 309 -10.37 -27.38 3.19
CA ARG A 309 -11.18 -27.10 2.00
C ARG A 309 -12.50 -26.46 2.41
N ASP A 310 -13.07 -25.64 1.54
CA ASP A 310 -14.40 -25.10 1.72
C ASP A 310 -15.49 -26.15 1.42
N ALA A 311 -16.76 -25.72 1.44
CA ALA A 311 -17.92 -26.60 1.18
C ALA A 311 -17.93 -27.19 -0.25
N ASP A 312 -17.29 -26.49 -1.20
CA ASP A 312 -17.17 -26.90 -2.61
C ASP A 312 -15.93 -27.77 -2.87
N GLY A 313 -15.16 -28.07 -1.83
CA GLY A 313 -13.94 -28.87 -1.90
C GLY A 313 -12.73 -28.10 -2.40
N ILE A 314 -12.81 -26.76 -2.52
CA ILE A 314 -11.72 -25.90 -2.99
C ILE A 314 -10.76 -25.61 -1.82
N PRO A 315 -9.42 -25.60 -2.05
CA PRO A 315 -8.46 -25.20 -1.04
C PRO A 315 -8.77 -23.80 -0.49
N SER A 316 -9.05 -23.71 0.82
CA SER A 316 -9.37 -22.45 1.49
C SER A 316 -8.32 -22.01 2.49
N GLN A 317 -7.66 -22.97 3.19
CA GLN A 317 -6.68 -22.66 4.22
C GLN A 317 -5.57 -23.72 4.25
N VAL A 318 -4.33 -23.28 4.46
CA VAL A 318 -3.16 -24.18 4.58
C VAL A 318 -2.38 -23.82 5.85
N PHE A 319 -2.17 -24.80 6.72
CA PHE A 319 -1.33 -24.68 7.90
C PHE A 319 0.09 -25.14 7.57
N LEU A 320 1.08 -24.25 7.72
CA LEU A 320 2.47 -24.53 7.35
C LEU A 320 3.48 -23.75 8.21
N SER A 321 4.73 -24.14 8.09
CA SER A 321 5.88 -23.34 8.54
C SER A 321 6.78 -23.01 7.36
N ALA A 322 6.80 -21.75 6.96
CA ALA A 322 7.70 -21.29 5.90
C ALA A 322 9.18 -21.41 6.29
N LYS A 323 9.49 -21.39 7.59
CA LYS A 323 10.84 -21.48 8.13
C LYS A 323 11.39 -22.91 8.06
N THR A 324 10.60 -23.90 8.46
CA THR A 324 11.02 -25.31 8.51
C THR A 324 10.72 -26.06 7.21
N GLY A 325 9.86 -25.50 6.35
CA GLY A 325 9.40 -26.16 5.13
C GLY A 325 8.21 -27.09 5.33
N LEU A 326 7.73 -27.27 6.55
CA LEU A 326 6.60 -28.14 6.87
C LEU A 326 5.32 -27.63 6.19
N GLY A 327 4.65 -28.48 5.40
CA GLY A 327 3.40 -28.16 4.70
C GLY A 327 3.56 -27.41 3.37
N LEU A 328 4.77 -27.16 2.90
CA LEU A 328 4.99 -26.53 1.58
C LEU A 328 4.55 -27.40 0.41
N ASP A 329 4.58 -28.72 0.57
CA ASP A 329 4.05 -29.70 -0.38
C ASP A 329 2.52 -29.60 -0.50
N LEU A 330 1.81 -29.44 0.62
CA LEU A 330 0.37 -29.20 0.62
C LEU A 330 0.02 -27.88 -0.08
N LEU A 331 0.79 -26.83 0.16
CA LEU A 331 0.59 -25.56 -0.53
C LEU A 331 0.85 -25.69 -2.04
N ARG A 332 1.89 -26.40 -2.45
CA ARG A 332 2.15 -26.66 -3.88
C ARG A 332 1.01 -27.42 -4.54
N SER A 333 0.45 -28.42 -3.86
CA SER A 333 -0.72 -29.16 -4.34
C SER A 333 -1.95 -28.27 -4.47
N ALA A 334 -2.22 -27.40 -3.46
CA ALA A 334 -3.32 -26.43 -3.49
C ALA A 334 -3.18 -25.44 -4.64
N LEU A 335 -1.97 -24.92 -4.88
CA LEU A 335 -1.67 -24.02 -6.00
C LEU A 335 -1.91 -24.70 -7.35
N ALA A 336 -1.52 -25.98 -7.48
CA ALA A 336 -1.75 -26.77 -8.67
C ALA A 336 -3.26 -26.93 -8.97
N GLU A 337 -4.05 -27.25 -7.96
CA GLU A 337 -5.50 -27.38 -8.07
C GLU A 337 -6.16 -26.06 -8.49
N CYS A 338 -5.85 -24.95 -7.81
CA CYS A 338 -6.41 -23.64 -8.13
C CYS A 338 -6.07 -23.17 -9.54
N SER A 339 -4.85 -23.40 -9.99
CA SER A 339 -4.45 -23.05 -11.35
C SER A 339 -5.25 -23.83 -12.40
N GLN A 340 -5.46 -25.14 -12.21
CA GLN A 340 -6.27 -25.96 -13.12
C GLN A 340 -7.74 -25.50 -13.15
N MET A 341 -8.29 -25.08 -12.01
CA MET A 341 -9.66 -24.54 -11.95
C MET A 341 -9.76 -23.24 -12.73
N THR A 342 -8.81 -22.33 -12.57
CA THR A 342 -8.78 -21.05 -13.30
C THR A 342 -8.65 -21.27 -14.80
N ASP A 343 -7.84 -22.21 -15.24
CA ASP A 343 -7.71 -22.55 -16.67
C ASP A 343 -9.01 -23.11 -17.24
N ARG A 344 -9.75 -23.96 -16.49
CA ARG A 344 -11.08 -24.47 -16.89
C ARG A 344 -12.06 -23.33 -17.06
N ILE A 345 -12.15 -22.39 -16.08
CA ILE A 345 -13.06 -21.24 -16.14
C ILE A 345 -12.71 -20.36 -17.34
N LYS A 346 -11.43 -20.07 -17.59
CA LYS A 346 -10.99 -19.31 -18.76
C LYS A 346 -11.37 -19.98 -20.09
N VAL A 347 -11.22 -21.32 -20.18
CA VAL A 347 -11.61 -22.09 -21.38
C VAL A 347 -13.11 -22.06 -21.61
N GLU A 348 -13.92 -22.22 -20.57
CA GLU A 348 -15.38 -22.18 -20.66
C GLU A 348 -15.86 -20.77 -21.05
N HIS A 349 -15.29 -19.72 -20.45
CA HIS A 349 -15.62 -18.34 -20.80
C HIS A 349 -15.26 -18.01 -22.27
N ASN A 350 -14.13 -18.48 -22.76
CA ASN A 350 -13.73 -18.30 -24.15
C ASN A 350 -14.61 -19.11 -25.12
N ARG A 351 -15.08 -20.29 -24.71
CA ARG A 351 -16.06 -21.08 -25.48
C ARG A 351 -17.41 -20.37 -25.55
N ALA A 352 -17.89 -19.87 -24.40
CA ALA A 352 -19.13 -19.09 -24.34
C ALA A 352 -19.06 -17.83 -25.21
N LYS A 353 -17.95 -17.08 -25.16
CA LYS A 353 -17.74 -15.92 -26.05
C LYS A 353 -17.72 -16.29 -27.53
N LYS A 354 -17.14 -17.43 -27.91
CA LYS A 354 -17.16 -17.90 -29.30
C LYS A 354 -18.55 -18.35 -29.74
N GLN A 355 -19.37 -18.90 -28.83
CA GLN A 355 -20.76 -19.30 -29.12
C GLN A 355 -21.72 -18.12 -29.14
N LEU A 356 -21.40 -17.01 -28.45
CA LEU A 356 -22.16 -15.75 -28.42
C LEU A 356 -21.72 -14.73 -29.48
N ALA A 357 -20.74 -15.05 -30.32
CA ALA A 357 -20.43 -14.26 -31.49
C ALA A 357 -21.43 -14.66 -32.60
N PRO A 358 -22.48 -13.86 -32.89
CA PRO A 358 -23.40 -14.20 -33.96
C PRO A 358 -22.67 -14.02 -35.29
N ASP A 359 -22.90 -14.94 -36.22
CA ASP A 359 -22.63 -14.78 -37.66
C ASP A 359 -23.47 -13.66 -38.33
N GLU A 360 -23.97 -12.70 -37.55
CA GLU A 360 -24.95 -11.67 -37.95
C GLU A 360 -24.32 -10.27 -38.14
N PHE A 361 -23.01 -10.13 -38.35
CA PHE A 361 -22.44 -8.82 -38.71
C PHE A 361 -21.92 -8.76 -40.17
N LEU A 362 -22.55 -9.50 -41.08
CA LEU A 362 -22.37 -9.35 -42.52
C LEU A 362 -23.72 -9.10 -43.24
N ALA A 363 -24.53 -8.22 -42.68
CA ALA A 363 -25.56 -7.57 -43.49
C ALA A 363 -24.95 -6.33 -44.11
N PRO A 364 -24.93 -6.17 -45.44
CA PRO A 364 -24.44 -4.95 -46.08
C PRO A 364 -25.30 -3.78 -45.59
N LEU A 365 -24.67 -2.71 -45.19
CA LEU A 365 -25.30 -1.44 -44.87
C LEU A 365 -26.19 -1.02 -46.05
N PRO A 366 -27.48 -0.62 -45.84
CA PRO A 366 -28.31 -0.09 -46.92
C PRO A 366 -27.64 1.14 -47.54
N GLU A 367 -27.56 1.14 -48.86
CA GLU A 367 -27.01 2.26 -49.62
C GLU A 367 -27.76 3.55 -49.21
N ARG A 368 -26.99 4.61 -48.96
CA ARG A 368 -27.54 5.94 -48.72
C ARG A 368 -28.31 6.38 -49.94
N PRO A 369 -29.55 6.88 -49.83
CA PRO A 369 -30.21 7.52 -50.95
C PRO A 369 -29.44 8.75 -51.36
N GLU A 370 -29.21 8.88 -52.70
CA GLU A 370 -28.60 10.03 -53.29
C GLU A 370 -29.36 11.31 -52.93
N SER A 371 -28.61 12.29 -52.42
CA SER A 371 -29.12 13.63 -52.13
C SER A 371 -29.42 14.39 -53.44
N SER A 372 -30.70 14.42 -53.83
CA SER A 372 -31.20 15.46 -54.71
C SER A 372 -32.26 16.27 -53.95
N GLU A 373 -32.07 17.59 -54.01
CA GLU A 373 -33.04 18.63 -53.59
C GLU A 373 -32.98 19.07 -52.12
N PHE A 374 -32.13 20.02 -51.80
CA PHE A 374 -32.52 21.14 -50.94
C PHE A 374 -31.79 22.43 -51.46
N ASN A 375 -32.48 23.10 -52.37
CA ASN A 375 -32.23 24.49 -52.70
C ASN A 375 -33.20 25.36 -51.89
N SER A 376 -32.71 26.51 -51.42
CA SER A 376 -33.49 27.67 -50.97
C SER A 376 -34.01 27.66 -49.53
N ILE A 377 -33.23 28.28 -48.61
CA ILE A 377 -33.78 29.05 -47.47
C ILE A 377 -33.12 30.44 -47.50
N PRO A 378 -33.91 31.54 -47.44
CA PRO A 378 -33.42 32.91 -47.63
C PRO A 378 -32.77 33.47 -46.36
N ASN A 379 -31.74 34.22 -46.60
CA ASN A 379 -30.96 35.05 -45.67
C ASN A 379 -31.87 36.03 -44.92
N ARG A 380 -31.97 35.94 -43.56
CA ARG A 380 -32.53 37.02 -42.71
C ARG A 380 -31.35 37.63 -41.94
N SER A 381 -31.07 38.85 -42.32
CA SER A 381 -30.22 39.84 -41.63
C SER A 381 -30.78 40.10 -40.22
N TYR A 382 -29.90 39.98 -39.20
CA TYR A 382 -30.15 40.46 -37.86
C TYR A 382 -29.33 41.72 -37.64
N THR A 383 -30.02 42.82 -37.42
CA THR A 383 -29.47 44.12 -36.95
C THR A 383 -29.48 44.11 -35.41
N PRO A 384 -28.47 44.65 -34.74
CA PRO A 384 -28.51 44.81 -33.29
C PRO A 384 -29.19 46.15 -32.92
N HIS A 385 -30.11 46.11 -31.94
CA HIS A 385 -30.58 47.29 -31.23
C HIS A 385 -30.32 47.12 -29.75
N ASP A 386 -29.79 48.22 -29.25
CA ASP A 386 -29.52 48.64 -27.88
C ASP A 386 -30.58 48.26 -26.80
N ALA A 387 -30.09 47.83 -25.64
CA ALA A 387 -30.36 48.40 -24.31
C ALA A 387 -29.53 47.64 -23.24
#